data_cf52a71b4bd8a1da5ffb2cc8cb7e7ea1
#
_entry.id   cf52a71b4bd8a1da5ffb2cc8cb7e7ea1
#
_cell.length_a   1.000
_cell.length_b   1.000
_cell.length_c   1.000
_cell.angle_alpha   90.00
_cell.angle_beta   90.00
_cell.angle_gamma   90.00
#
_symmetry.space_group_name_H-M   'P 1'
#
loop_
_entity.id
_entity.type
_entity.pdbx_description
1 polymer ?
#
loop_
_entity_poly.entity_id
_entity_poly.type
_entity_poly.pdbx_seq_one_letter_code
_entity_poly.pdbx_strand_id
1 'polypeptide(L)'
;MRTFPPVSLIGAPTDIGAGHRGAVLGPEALRIAGLAEALGERGIDVADRGNLDGPRNPWRGPIDGYRHLGEVVAWNRAVMDAVGAELRDGRLPILLGGDHCLGIGSITAVARHCRESGKQLRVLWLDAHADFNTHDVTPSGNIHGMPVACLCGIGPDALTQLGGSAPAVEPSQIRQVGIRSVDPGEKRLIKEHALDVYDMRYIDEVGMKRAMEQALAGVDDNTHVHVSFDVDFLDPSIAPGVGTLVPGGPNYREAQLVMEMIADSGRMGSLDIMELNPVLDTRNATALLAVDLVESLFGKSTLMRD
;
A
#
# COMPACT_ATOMS: atom_id res chain seq x y z
N MET A 1 -14.86 -15.89 16.56
CA MET A 1 -14.63 -15.12 15.30
C MET A 1 -14.27 -13.71 15.70
N ARG A 2 -13.18 -13.18 15.17
CA ARG A 2 -12.87 -11.75 15.32
C ARG A 2 -13.93 -10.93 14.61
N THR A 3 -14.39 -9.86 15.21
CA THR A 3 -15.29 -8.90 14.59
C THR A 3 -14.46 -7.79 13.96
N PHE A 4 -14.59 -7.60 12.67
CA PHE A 4 -14.01 -6.46 11.96
C PHE A 4 -15.02 -5.30 11.92
N PRO A 5 -14.57 -4.05 11.89
CA PRO A 5 -15.47 -2.94 11.59
C PRO A 5 -16.03 -3.10 10.17
N PRO A 6 -17.13 -2.43 9.84
CA PRO A 6 -17.63 -2.38 8.47
C PRO A 6 -16.54 -1.88 7.52
N VAL A 7 -16.46 -2.46 6.33
CA VAL A 7 -15.44 -2.16 5.31
C VAL A 7 -16.01 -1.25 4.24
N SER A 8 -15.21 -0.33 3.73
CA SER A 8 -15.53 0.46 2.53
C SER A 8 -14.49 0.26 1.46
N LEU A 9 -14.90 -0.13 0.26
CA LEU A 9 -14.04 -0.22 -0.92
C LEU A 9 -14.08 1.13 -1.66
N ILE A 10 -12.91 1.72 -1.93
CA ILE A 10 -12.75 3.00 -2.62
C ILE A 10 -11.84 2.79 -3.81
N GLY A 11 -12.35 2.92 -5.03
CA GLY A 11 -11.53 2.81 -6.23
C GLY A 11 -10.83 4.13 -6.59
N ALA A 12 -9.55 4.06 -6.94
CA ALA A 12 -8.77 5.19 -7.45
C ALA A 12 -8.06 4.79 -8.76
N PRO A 13 -8.80 4.78 -9.90
CA PRO A 13 -8.34 4.25 -11.18
C PRO A 13 -7.39 5.20 -11.88
N THR A 14 -6.11 5.18 -11.53
CA THR A 14 -5.07 6.02 -12.17
C THR A 14 -3.73 5.31 -12.27
N ASP A 15 -2.96 5.66 -13.30
CA ASP A 15 -1.55 5.31 -13.49
C ASP A 15 -0.69 6.57 -13.62
N ILE A 16 -1.12 7.64 -12.92
CA ILE A 16 -0.60 9.00 -13.10
C ILE A 16 0.86 9.15 -12.64
N GLY A 17 1.26 8.43 -11.60
CA GLY A 17 2.61 8.42 -11.05
C GLY A 17 3.53 7.37 -11.67
N ALA A 18 2.99 6.44 -12.47
CA ALA A 18 3.71 5.31 -13.03
C ALA A 18 4.32 5.59 -14.42
N GLY A 19 5.31 4.79 -14.79
CA GLY A 19 5.91 4.78 -16.13
C GLY A 19 5.20 3.87 -17.13
N HIS A 20 4.37 2.93 -16.66
CA HIS A 20 3.63 1.98 -17.46
C HIS A 20 2.13 2.18 -17.33
N ARG A 21 1.41 1.93 -18.44
CA ARG A 21 -0.05 2.01 -18.45
C ARG A 21 -0.66 0.71 -17.94
N GLY A 22 -1.85 0.83 -17.32
CA GLY A 22 -2.71 -0.31 -17.05
C GLY A 22 -3.15 -0.43 -15.59
N ALA A 23 -2.41 0.09 -14.61
CA ALA A 23 -2.84 0.09 -13.21
C ALA A 23 -4.18 0.84 -13.01
N VAL A 24 -4.54 1.74 -13.92
CA VAL A 24 -5.87 2.38 -13.98
C VAL A 24 -7.03 1.37 -13.99
N LEU A 25 -6.82 0.12 -14.40
CA LEU A 25 -7.81 -0.95 -14.42
C LEU A 25 -7.81 -1.81 -13.15
N GLY A 26 -6.86 -1.57 -12.23
CA GLY A 26 -6.72 -2.33 -10.99
C GLY A 26 -7.99 -2.41 -10.14
N PRO A 27 -8.69 -1.29 -9.85
CA PRO A 27 -9.92 -1.32 -9.07
C PRO A 27 -11.00 -2.24 -9.64
N GLU A 28 -11.22 -2.19 -10.95
CA GLU A 28 -12.20 -3.06 -11.61
C GLU A 28 -11.78 -4.52 -11.62
N ALA A 29 -10.47 -4.78 -11.79
CA ALA A 29 -9.96 -6.15 -11.77
C ALA A 29 -10.15 -6.82 -10.39
N LEU A 30 -9.97 -6.08 -9.29
CA LEU A 30 -10.23 -6.55 -7.93
C LEU A 30 -11.72 -6.80 -7.68
N ARG A 31 -12.62 -5.94 -8.23
CA ARG A 31 -14.07 -6.14 -8.17
C ARG A 31 -14.49 -7.40 -8.94
N ILE A 32 -13.97 -7.56 -10.15
CA ILE A 32 -14.22 -8.75 -10.98
C ILE A 32 -13.68 -10.03 -10.31
N ALA A 33 -12.57 -9.92 -9.56
CA ALA A 33 -12.03 -11.00 -8.75
C ALA A 33 -12.87 -11.33 -7.51
N GLY A 34 -13.96 -10.58 -7.23
CA GLY A 34 -14.92 -10.87 -6.18
C GLY A 34 -14.51 -10.42 -4.78
N LEU A 35 -13.74 -9.33 -4.65
CA LEU A 35 -13.27 -8.86 -3.33
C LEU A 35 -14.42 -8.57 -2.35
N ALA A 36 -15.49 -7.92 -2.80
CA ALA A 36 -16.62 -7.59 -1.95
C ALA A 36 -17.37 -8.86 -1.49
N GLU A 37 -17.58 -9.79 -2.41
CA GLU A 37 -18.23 -11.07 -2.16
C GLU A 37 -17.41 -11.93 -1.19
N ALA A 38 -16.10 -12.04 -1.39
CA ALA A 38 -15.19 -12.81 -0.54
C ALA A 38 -15.20 -12.30 0.91
N LEU A 39 -15.19 -10.99 1.11
CA LEU A 39 -15.30 -10.39 2.44
C LEU A 39 -16.71 -10.56 3.03
N GLY A 40 -17.76 -10.44 2.20
CA GLY A 40 -19.16 -10.65 2.61
C GLY A 40 -19.43 -12.09 3.08
N GLU A 41 -18.86 -13.10 2.41
CA GLU A 41 -18.94 -14.51 2.81
C GLU A 41 -18.29 -14.78 4.18
N ARG A 42 -17.38 -13.92 4.60
CA ARG A 42 -16.76 -13.93 5.93
C ARG A 42 -17.57 -13.19 7.00
N GLY A 43 -18.76 -12.69 6.63
CA GLY A 43 -19.65 -11.96 7.54
C GLY A 43 -19.27 -10.50 7.76
N ILE A 44 -18.46 -9.92 6.87
CA ILE A 44 -18.06 -8.51 6.94
C ILE A 44 -19.09 -7.65 6.18
N ASP A 45 -19.55 -6.57 6.79
CA ASP A 45 -20.37 -5.57 6.11
C ASP A 45 -19.50 -4.76 5.16
N VAL A 46 -19.69 -4.93 3.85
CA VAL A 46 -18.91 -4.27 2.80
C VAL A 46 -19.76 -3.28 2.03
N ALA A 47 -19.30 -2.03 1.94
CA ALA A 47 -19.88 -0.99 1.10
C ALA A 47 -18.89 -0.62 -0.01
N ASP A 48 -19.22 -0.86 -1.26
CA ASP A 48 -18.45 -0.34 -2.39
C ASP A 48 -18.86 1.10 -2.69
N ARG A 49 -17.91 2.03 -2.58
CA ARG A 49 -18.09 3.46 -2.84
C ARG A 49 -17.90 3.83 -4.31
N GLY A 50 -17.59 2.87 -5.16
CA GLY A 50 -17.25 3.11 -6.54
C GLY A 50 -15.87 3.72 -6.73
N ASN A 51 -15.68 4.39 -7.85
CA ASN A 51 -14.42 5.00 -8.21
C ASN A 51 -14.44 6.51 -7.96
N LEU A 52 -13.32 7.03 -7.46
CA LEU A 52 -13.06 8.45 -7.41
C LEU A 52 -12.81 9.00 -8.83
N ASP A 53 -13.15 10.26 -9.00
CA ASP A 53 -12.81 11.02 -10.20
C ASP A 53 -11.53 11.83 -9.99
N GLY A 54 -10.71 11.89 -11.03
CA GLY A 54 -9.46 12.66 -11.00
C GLY A 54 -8.93 13.00 -12.40
N PRO A 55 -7.88 13.78 -12.48
CA PRO A 55 -7.31 14.17 -13.77
C PRO A 55 -6.79 12.95 -14.53
N ARG A 56 -6.94 12.99 -15.85
CA ARG A 56 -6.39 11.98 -16.75
C ARG A 56 -4.87 12.10 -16.82
N ASN A 57 -4.19 10.98 -16.99
CA ASN A 57 -2.75 10.95 -17.21
C ASN A 57 -2.39 11.67 -18.52
N PRO A 58 -1.62 12.79 -18.48
CA PRO A 58 -1.24 13.55 -19.68
C PRO A 58 -0.08 12.94 -20.46
N TRP A 59 0.58 11.90 -19.92
CA TRP A 59 1.72 11.22 -20.54
C TRP A 59 2.84 12.17 -20.98
N ARG A 60 3.21 13.11 -20.13
CA ARG A 60 4.31 14.05 -20.36
C ARG A 60 5.58 13.56 -19.66
N GLY A 61 6.73 14.04 -20.14
CA GLY A 61 7.99 13.88 -19.44
C GLY A 61 8.00 14.58 -18.07
N PRO A 62 8.96 14.26 -17.21
CA PRO A 62 9.09 14.93 -15.92
C PRO A 62 9.48 16.41 -16.09
N ILE A 63 9.01 17.24 -15.15
CA ILE A 63 9.39 18.65 -15.01
C ILE A 63 9.98 18.78 -13.59
N ASP A 64 11.17 19.35 -13.49
CA ASP A 64 11.89 19.52 -12.22
C ASP A 64 11.98 18.22 -11.39
N GLY A 65 12.22 17.09 -12.08
CA GLY A 65 12.33 15.78 -11.45
C GLY A 65 11.02 15.12 -11.06
N TYR A 66 9.87 15.72 -11.38
CA TYR A 66 8.55 15.15 -11.07
C TYR A 66 7.70 14.96 -12.32
N ARG A 67 7.15 13.77 -12.50
CA ARG A 67 6.16 13.49 -13.55
C ARG A 67 4.76 13.76 -13.02
N HIS A 68 4.02 14.66 -13.72
CA HIS A 68 2.60 14.94 -13.49
C HIS A 68 2.26 15.41 -12.05
N LEU A 69 3.16 16.18 -11.41
CA LEU A 69 3.00 16.57 -10.00
C LEU A 69 1.61 17.15 -9.68
N GLY A 70 1.09 18.05 -10.50
CA GLY A 70 -0.21 18.68 -10.26
C GLY A 70 -1.37 17.68 -10.27
N GLU A 71 -1.35 16.74 -11.20
CA GLU A 71 -2.35 15.70 -11.33
C GLU A 71 -2.24 14.67 -10.17
N VAL A 72 -1.02 14.30 -9.79
CA VAL A 72 -0.77 13.44 -8.61
C VAL A 72 -1.30 14.09 -7.33
N VAL A 73 -1.07 15.40 -7.13
CA VAL A 73 -1.61 16.15 -5.99
C VAL A 73 -3.14 16.11 -5.98
N ALA A 74 -3.79 16.31 -7.14
CA ALA A 74 -5.25 16.29 -7.22
C ALA A 74 -5.82 14.91 -6.86
N TRP A 75 -5.23 13.83 -7.37
CA TRP A 75 -5.62 12.46 -7.01
C TRP A 75 -5.43 12.19 -5.52
N ASN A 76 -4.29 12.56 -4.95
CA ASN A 76 -4.00 12.33 -3.54
C ASN A 76 -4.92 13.12 -2.61
N ARG A 77 -5.38 14.31 -2.99
CA ARG A 77 -6.40 15.05 -2.25
C ARG A 77 -7.74 14.32 -2.24
N ALA A 78 -8.19 13.83 -3.40
CA ALA A 78 -9.43 13.09 -3.50
C ALA A 78 -9.38 11.79 -2.66
N VAL A 79 -8.25 11.05 -2.72
CA VAL A 79 -8.03 9.85 -1.91
C VAL A 79 -8.02 10.19 -0.41
N MET A 80 -7.27 11.22 0.00
CA MET A 80 -7.21 11.65 1.41
C MET A 80 -8.58 12.01 1.96
N ASP A 81 -9.40 12.73 1.20
CA ASP A 81 -10.72 13.14 1.62
C ASP A 81 -11.67 11.93 1.75
N ALA A 82 -11.64 11.01 0.79
CA ALA A 82 -12.47 9.82 0.78
C ALA A 82 -12.10 8.84 1.92
N VAL A 83 -10.82 8.49 2.04
CA VAL A 83 -10.31 7.62 3.11
C VAL A 83 -10.60 8.23 4.48
N GLY A 84 -10.35 9.54 4.63
CA GLY A 84 -10.63 10.25 5.88
C GLY A 84 -12.12 10.28 6.25
N ALA A 85 -13.03 10.33 5.28
CA ALA A 85 -14.47 10.25 5.53
C ALA A 85 -14.85 8.88 6.10
N GLU A 86 -14.41 7.78 5.50
CA GLU A 86 -14.73 6.42 5.96
C GLU A 86 -14.15 6.15 7.36
N LEU A 87 -12.94 6.64 7.66
CA LEU A 87 -12.34 6.51 9.00
C LEU A 87 -13.16 7.27 10.07
N ARG A 88 -13.68 8.48 9.76
CA ARG A 88 -14.55 9.22 10.67
C ARG A 88 -15.88 8.52 10.92
N ASP A 89 -16.38 7.80 9.92
CA ASP A 89 -17.60 7.00 10.01
C ASP A 89 -17.38 5.65 10.73
N GLY A 90 -16.16 5.40 11.24
CA GLY A 90 -15.80 4.18 11.96
C GLY A 90 -15.69 2.93 11.07
N ARG A 91 -15.52 3.13 9.77
CA ARG A 91 -15.34 2.06 8.78
C ARG A 91 -13.85 1.83 8.51
N LEU A 92 -13.50 0.61 8.09
CA LEU A 92 -12.17 0.26 7.63
C LEU A 92 -12.09 0.53 6.11
N PRO A 93 -11.36 1.56 5.66
CA PRO A 93 -11.20 1.81 4.23
C PRO A 93 -10.23 0.81 3.62
N ILE A 94 -10.60 0.28 2.44
CA ILE A 94 -9.72 -0.44 1.52
C ILE A 94 -9.63 0.41 0.25
N LEU A 95 -8.47 0.99 -0.01
CA LEU A 95 -8.21 1.69 -1.25
C LEU A 95 -7.82 0.69 -2.33
N LEU A 96 -8.63 0.60 -3.37
CA LEU A 96 -8.35 -0.16 -4.57
C LEU A 96 -7.57 0.76 -5.51
N GLY A 97 -6.26 0.65 -5.50
CA GLY A 97 -5.38 1.54 -6.24
C GLY A 97 -5.29 1.19 -7.73
N GLY A 98 -4.85 2.15 -8.38
CA GLY A 98 -3.91 2.37 -9.42
C GLY A 98 -2.46 2.24 -8.96
N ASP A 99 -1.63 3.22 -9.32
CA ASP A 99 -0.22 3.22 -8.94
C ASP A 99 0.01 3.67 -7.49
N HIS A 100 1.19 3.34 -6.96
CA HIS A 100 1.50 3.50 -5.52
C HIS A 100 1.62 4.96 -5.05
N CYS A 101 1.68 5.95 -5.96
CA CYS A 101 1.68 7.36 -5.56
C CYS A 101 0.43 7.76 -4.75
N LEU A 102 -0.68 7.02 -4.88
CA LEU A 102 -1.94 7.23 -4.16
C LEU A 102 -1.82 6.97 -2.64
N GLY A 103 -0.84 6.16 -2.22
CA GLY A 103 -0.52 5.92 -0.82
C GLY A 103 -0.20 7.19 -0.04
N ILE A 104 0.28 8.26 -0.71
CA ILE A 104 0.51 9.56 -0.07
C ILE A 104 -0.80 10.09 0.54
N GLY A 105 -1.88 10.11 -0.23
CA GLY A 105 -3.19 10.58 0.22
C GLY A 105 -3.82 9.68 1.26
N SER A 106 -3.83 8.36 1.02
CA SER A 106 -4.39 7.35 1.91
C SER A 106 -3.73 7.40 3.28
N ILE A 107 -2.41 7.25 3.33
CA ILE A 107 -1.66 7.19 4.59
C ILE A 107 -1.67 8.54 5.32
N THR A 108 -1.69 9.67 4.58
CA THR A 108 -1.87 10.98 5.21
C THR A 108 -3.23 11.10 5.93
N ALA A 109 -4.31 10.57 5.35
CA ALA A 109 -5.63 10.53 6.01
C ALA A 109 -5.59 9.65 7.27
N VAL A 110 -4.97 8.46 7.19
CA VAL A 110 -4.82 7.54 8.32
C VAL A 110 -3.99 8.18 9.42
N ALA A 111 -2.85 8.81 9.09
CA ALA A 111 -1.99 9.47 10.06
C ALA A 111 -2.72 10.60 10.79
N ARG A 112 -3.53 11.39 10.06
CA ARG A 112 -4.38 12.43 10.67
C ARG A 112 -5.41 11.83 11.63
N HIS A 113 -6.11 10.78 11.19
CA HIS A 113 -7.08 10.07 12.03
C HIS A 113 -6.44 9.52 13.31
N CYS A 114 -5.24 8.94 13.22
CA CYS A 114 -4.51 8.43 14.39
C CYS A 114 -4.16 9.56 15.36
N ARG A 115 -3.66 10.70 14.86
CA ARG A 115 -3.37 11.88 15.71
C ARG A 115 -4.63 12.40 16.42
N GLU A 116 -5.74 12.53 15.69
CA GLU A 116 -7.01 13.02 16.22
C GLU A 116 -7.63 12.08 17.26
N SER A 117 -7.42 10.76 17.10
CA SER A 117 -7.94 9.71 18.01
C SER A 117 -6.96 9.30 19.10
N GLY A 118 -5.74 9.88 19.15
CA GLY A 118 -4.70 9.52 20.12
C GLY A 118 -4.10 8.13 19.92
N LYS A 119 -4.23 7.55 18.74
CA LYS A 119 -3.65 6.24 18.39
C LYS A 119 -2.22 6.37 17.85
N GLN A 120 -1.42 5.35 18.07
CA GLN A 120 -0.15 5.18 17.38
C GLN A 120 -0.40 4.63 15.98
N LEU A 121 0.36 5.10 14.98
CA LEU A 121 0.31 4.55 13.62
C LEU A 121 1.48 3.60 13.39
N ARG A 122 1.22 2.43 12.82
CA ARG A 122 2.19 1.55 12.21
C ARG A 122 1.82 1.34 10.75
N VAL A 123 2.71 1.71 9.83
CA VAL A 123 2.58 1.42 8.40
C VAL A 123 3.41 0.19 8.08
N LEU A 124 2.76 -0.84 7.55
CA LEU A 124 3.40 -2.00 6.95
C LEU A 124 3.41 -1.80 5.44
N TRP A 125 4.59 -1.58 4.88
CA TRP A 125 4.81 -1.37 3.45
C TRP A 125 5.30 -2.68 2.84
N LEU A 126 4.39 -3.41 2.19
CA LEU A 126 4.66 -4.71 1.55
C LEU A 126 4.91 -4.47 0.07
N ASP A 127 6.16 -4.60 -0.38
CA ASP A 127 6.58 -4.10 -1.69
C ASP A 127 7.91 -4.74 -2.14
N ALA A 128 8.16 -4.75 -3.44
CA ALA A 128 9.49 -5.04 -4.00
C ALA A 128 10.43 -3.83 -3.93
N HIS A 129 9.85 -2.61 -3.88
CA HIS A 129 10.53 -1.32 -3.94
C HIS A 129 10.44 -0.58 -2.62
N ALA A 130 11.42 0.29 -2.32
CA ALA A 130 11.38 1.07 -1.09
C ALA A 130 10.54 2.35 -1.22
N ASP A 131 10.29 2.81 -2.45
CA ASP A 131 9.51 3.99 -2.77
C ASP A 131 9.93 5.25 -1.99
N PHE A 132 11.26 5.30 -1.71
CA PHE A 132 11.91 6.36 -0.95
C PHE A 132 12.77 7.25 -1.85
N ASN A 133 12.51 7.24 -3.17
CA ASN A 133 13.15 8.15 -4.12
C ASN A 133 12.68 9.60 -3.90
N THR A 134 13.52 10.53 -4.32
CA THR A 134 13.22 11.97 -4.39
C THR A 134 13.51 12.47 -5.80
N HIS A 135 13.10 13.70 -6.13
CA HIS A 135 13.40 14.32 -7.42
C HIS A 135 14.90 14.40 -7.74
N ASP A 136 15.75 14.45 -6.69
CA ASP A 136 17.21 14.57 -6.87
C ASP A 136 17.88 13.24 -7.22
N VAL A 137 17.26 12.10 -6.86
CA VAL A 137 17.90 10.79 -6.99
C VAL A 137 17.12 9.83 -7.89
N THR A 138 15.88 10.14 -8.23
CA THR A 138 15.06 9.30 -9.11
C THR A 138 15.63 9.25 -10.53
N PRO A 139 15.72 8.06 -11.14
CA PRO A 139 16.14 7.97 -12.54
C PRO A 139 15.02 8.33 -13.53
N SER A 140 13.75 8.34 -13.11
CA SER A 140 12.58 8.44 -14.01
C SER A 140 11.70 9.66 -13.77
N GLY A 141 11.72 10.23 -12.57
CA GLY A 141 10.77 11.25 -12.12
C GLY A 141 9.37 10.70 -11.83
N ASN A 142 9.17 9.39 -11.87
CA ASN A 142 7.89 8.75 -11.56
C ASN A 142 7.57 8.86 -10.07
N ILE A 143 6.45 9.46 -9.72
CA ILE A 143 6.11 9.73 -8.32
C ILE A 143 5.66 8.46 -7.58
N HIS A 144 5.28 7.39 -8.30
CA HIS A 144 4.98 6.12 -7.62
C HIS A 144 6.19 5.53 -6.87
N GLY A 145 7.43 5.89 -7.24
CA GLY A 145 8.64 5.53 -6.47
C GLY A 145 9.03 6.53 -5.37
N MET A 146 8.15 7.47 -4.99
CA MET A 146 8.45 8.54 -4.03
C MET A 146 7.50 8.63 -2.82
N PRO A 147 6.43 7.83 -2.69
CA PRO A 147 5.41 8.06 -1.68
C PRO A 147 5.95 8.00 -0.26
N VAL A 148 6.84 7.07 0.05
CA VAL A 148 7.41 6.95 1.40
C VAL A 148 8.25 8.17 1.76
N ALA A 149 9.03 8.71 0.83
CA ALA A 149 9.77 9.94 1.05
C ALA A 149 8.83 11.14 1.28
N CYS A 150 7.79 11.28 0.45
CA CYS A 150 6.80 12.35 0.62
C CYS A 150 6.08 12.28 1.98
N LEU A 151 5.70 11.09 2.42
CA LEU A 151 5.08 10.84 3.74
C LEU A 151 6.03 11.26 4.88
N CYS A 152 7.34 11.00 4.72
CA CYS A 152 8.38 11.40 5.67
C CYS A 152 8.78 12.89 5.55
N GLY A 153 8.08 13.69 4.76
CA GLY A 153 8.33 15.13 4.62
C GLY A 153 9.44 15.49 3.63
N ILE A 154 9.89 14.52 2.81
CA ILE A 154 10.97 14.70 1.85
C ILE A 154 10.37 14.69 0.44
N GLY A 155 10.20 15.85 -0.17
CA GLY A 155 9.57 15.99 -1.47
C GLY A 155 8.95 17.36 -1.68
N PRO A 156 8.09 17.53 -2.69
CA PRO A 156 7.46 18.83 -2.97
C PRO A 156 6.40 19.14 -1.90
N ASP A 157 6.36 20.40 -1.46
CA ASP A 157 5.42 20.89 -0.44
C ASP A 157 3.97 20.52 -0.73
N ALA A 158 3.59 20.51 -1.99
CA ALA A 158 2.22 20.17 -2.42
C ALA A 158 1.80 18.73 -2.07
N LEU A 159 2.76 17.81 -1.88
CA LEU A 159 2.55 16.44 -1.43
C LEU A 159 2.89 16.27 0.05
N THR A 160 4.04 16.79 0.50
CA THR A 160 4.48 16.59 1.89
C THR A 160 3.57 17.28 2.90
N GLN A 161 2.93 18.40 2.51
CA GLN A 161 2.01 19.15 3.37
C GLN A 161 0.52 18.90 3.04
N LEU A 162 0.21 17.82 2.34
CA LEU A 162 -1.16 17.51 1.91
C LEU A 162 -2.14 17.46 3.09
N GLY A 163 -1.73 16.92 4.23
CA GLY A 163 -2.52 16.83 5.47
C GLY A 163 -2.42 18.04 6.40
N GLY A 164 -1.76 19.12 5.97
CA GLY A 164 -1.55 20.35 6.76
C GLY A 164 -0.41 20.26 7.78
N SER A 165 0.31 19.15 7.86
CA SER A 165 1.51 18.98 8.69
C SER A 165 2.51 18.06 7.98
N ALA A 166 3.79 18.39 8.07
CA ALA A 166 4.89 17.57 7.58
C ALA A 166 5.90 17.31 8.72
N PRO A 167 6.41 16.08 8.86
CA PRO A 167 6.03 14.89 8.11
C PRO A 167 4.61 14.40 8.47
N ALA A 168 3.96 13.69 7.53
CA ALA A 168 2.71 13.00 7.81
C ALA A 168 2.96 11.77 8.70
N VAL A 169 4.07 11.07 8.43
CA VAL A 169 4.52 9.86 9.12
C VAL A 169 6.01 9.96 9.40
N GLU A 170 6.44 9.61 10.60
CA GLU A 170 7.87 9.49 10.92
C GLU A 170 8.43 8.19 10.34
N PRO A 171 9.72 8.16 9.88
CA PRO A 171 10.35 6.93 9.37
C PRO A 171 10.23 5.74 10.35
N SER A 172 10.31 5.99 11.65
CA SER A 172 10.16 4.99 12.71
C SER A 172 8.77 4.33 12.79
N GLN A 173 7.76 4.89 12.14
CA GLN A 173 6.41 4.32 12.08
C GLN A 173 6.23 3.37 10.88
N ILE A 174 7.18 3.37 9.94
CA ILE A 174 7.12 2.56 8.72
C ILE A 174 7.97 1.30 8.88
N ARG A 175 7.47 0.17 8.41
CA ARG A 175 8.17 -1.10 8.30
C ARG A 175 8.01 -1.62 6.89
N GLN A 176 9.11 -1.67 6.15
CA GLN A 176 9.11 -2.20 4.79
C GLN A 176 9.50 -3.67 4.79
N VAL A 177 8.74 -4.48 4.06
CA VAL A 177 8.93 -5.94 3.99
C VAL A 177 8.93 -6.39 2.54
N GLY A 178 9.90 -7.22 2.15
CA GLY A 178 9.98 -7.80 0.82
C GLY A 178 10.84 -7.02 -0.18
N ILE A 179 11.45 -5.93 0.26
CA ILE A 179 12.23 -5.02 -0.58
C ILE A 179 13.40 -5.76 -1.25
N ARG A 180 13.57 -5.59 -2.57
CA ARG A 180 14.61 -6.26 -3.34
C ARG A 180 15.11 -5.46 -4.56
N SER A 181 14.45 -4.33 -4.86
CA SER A 181 14.87 -3.40 -5.92
C SER A 181 14.92 -1.99 -5.36
N VAL A 182 16.13 -1.42 -5.26
CA VAL A 182 16.38 -0.10 -4.67
C VAL A 182 17.45 0.62 -5.48
N ASP A 183 17.20 1.86 -5.87
CA ASP A 183 18.13 2.69 -6.63
C ASP A 183 19.37 3.10 -5.79
N PRO A 184 20.53 3.35 -6.42
CA PRO A 184 21.74 3.72 -5.68
C PRO A 184 21.60 4.99 -4.82
N GLY A 185 20.83 5.98 -5.31
CA GLY A 185 20.55 7.21 -4.56
C GLY A 185 19.63 6.96 -3.37
N GLU A 186 18.60 6.17 -3.60
CA GLU A 186 17.61 5.76 -2.62
C GLU A 186 18.20 4.96 -1.46
N LYS A 187 19.18 4.06 -1.72
CA LYS A 187 19.91 3.31 -0.67
C LYS A 187 20.58 4.24 0.35
N ARG A 188 21.09 5.39 -0.10
CA ARG A 188 21.69 6.39 0.80
C ARG A 188 20.65 7.04 1.67
N LEU A 189 19.52 7.47 1.07
CA LEU A 189 18.43 8.10 1.79
C LEU A 189 17.82 7.16 2.85
N ILE A 190 17.58 5.89 2.51
CA ILE A 190 17.11 4.87 3.47
C ILE A 190 18.02 4.80 4.69
N LYS A 191 19.33 4.77 4.47
CA LYS A 191 20.33 4.72 5.56
C LYS A 191 20.36 6.02 6.37
N GLU A 192 20.34 7.17 5.71
CA GLU A 192 20.38 8.50 6.34
C GLU A 192 19.16 8.76 7.22
N HIS A 193 17.99 8.29 6.80
CA HIS A 193 16.72 8.45 7.52
C HIS A 193 16.38 7.27 8.44
N ALA A 194 17.29 6.28 8.55
CA ALA A 194 17.12 5.09 9.39
C ALA A 194 15.78 4.38 9.19
N LEU A 195 15.36 4.23 7.92
CA LEU A 195 14.14 3.51 7.58
C LEU A 195 14.29 2.02 7.89
N ASP A 196 13.30 1.43 8.54
CA ASP A 196 13.29 0.01 8.89
C ASP A 196 12.88 -0.85 7.69
N VAL A 197 13.85 -1.57 7.10
CA VAL A 197 13.67 -2.37 5.89
C VAL A 197 14.05 -3.82 6.16
N TYR A 198 13.09 -4.72 5.96
CA TYR A 198 13.28 -6.17 5.96
C TYR A 198 13.31 -6.63 4.51
N ASP A 199 14.51 -6.54 3.88
CA ASP A 199 14.72 -6.92 2.49
C ASP A 199 14.67 -8.46 2.31
N MET A 200 14.57 -8.92 1.06
CA MET A 200 14.48 -10.36 0.79
C MET A 200 15.71 -11.12 1.26
N ARG A 201 16.91 -10.50 1.21
CA ARG A 201 18.12 -11.15 1.75
C ARG A 201 18.00 -11.40 3.26
N TYR A 202 17.53 -10.40 4.02
CA TYR A 202 17.30 -10.57 5.45
C TYR A 202 16.23 -11.65 5.71
N ILE A 203 15.15 -11.65 4.91
CA ILE A 203 14.10 -12.65 5.01
C ILE A 203 14.65 -14.06 4.73
N ASP A 204 15.53 -14.24 3.73
CA ASP A 204 16.19 -15.51 3.44
C ASP A 204 17.06 -16.00 4.63
N GLU A 205 17.72 -15.07 5.34
CA GLU A 205 18.60 -15.41 6.48
C GLU A 205 17.82 -15.81 7.74
N VAL A 206 16.66 -15.19 8.03
CA VAL A 206 15.93 -15.38 9.31
C VAL A 206 14.56 -16.03 9.16
N GLY A 207 14.03 -16.08 7.94
CA GLY A 207 12.68 -16.52 7.61
C GLY A 207 11.62 -15.43 7.74
N MET A 208 10.57 -15.50 6.91
CA MET A 208 9.47 -14.54 6.86
C MET A 208 8.80 -14.34 8.23
N LYS A 209 8.61 -15.42 8.99
CA LYS A 209 8.02 -15.33 10.34
C LYS A 209 8.79 -14.36 11.24
N ARG A 210 10.13 -14.47 11.28
CA ARG A 210 10.96 -13.63 12.14
C ARG A 210 10.96 -12.18 11.69
N ALA A 211 11.00 -11.93 10.39
CA ALA A 211 10.91 -10.60 9.84
C ALA A 211 9.58 -9.92 10.24
N MET A 212 8.46 -10.65 10.14
CA MET A 212 7.15 -10.12 10.53
C MET A 212 6.98 -9.93 12.04
N GLU A 213 7.55 -10.81 12.88
CA GLU A 213 7.60 -10.61 14.34
C GLU A 213 8.29 -9.28 14.68
N GLN A 214 9.34 -8.92 13.96
CA GLN A 214 10.05 -7.65 14.17
C GLN A 214 9.26 -6.46 13.59
N ALA A 215 8.68 -6.60 12.39
CA ALA A 215 7.88 -5.54 11.78
C ALA A 215 6.65 -5.18 12.65
N LEU A 216 6.07 -6.18 13.32
CA LEU A 216 4.94 -6.02 14.24
C LEU A 216 5.36 -5.72 15.68
N ALA A 217 6.66 -5.70 16.00
CA ALA A 217 7.11 -5.44 17.37
C ALA A 217 6.62 -4.07 17.88
N GLY A 218 6.08 -4.05 19.09
CA GLY A 218 5.51 -2.85 19.72
C GLY A 218 4.12 -2.46 19.25
N VAL A 219 3.47 -3.27 18.40
CA VAL A 219 2.04 -3.12 18.09
C VAL A 219 1.23 -3.58 19.30
N ASP A 220 0.35 -2.71 19.81
CA ASP A 220 -0.47 -2.91 20.99
C ASP A 220 -1.93 -2.49 20.76
N ASP A 221 -2.73 -2.45 21.82
CA ASP A 221 -4.15 -2.11 21.77
C ASP A 221 -4.41 -0.67 21.31
N ASN A 222 -3.44 0.22 21.44
CA ASN A 222 -3.53 1.62 21.00
C ASN A 222 -2.94 1.85 19.60
N THR A 223 -2.52 0.78 18.91
CA THR A 223 -1.91 0.90 17.58
C THR A 223 -2.95 0.70 16.48
N HIS A 224 -2.95 1.59 15.49
CA HIS A 224 -3.61 1.44 14.20
C HIS A 224 -2.59 0.92 13.19
N VAL A 225 -2.77 -0.27 12.69
CA VAL A 225 -1.94 -0.83 11.62
C VAL A 225 -2.58 -0.49 10.28
N HIS A 226 -1.86 0.25 9.45
CA HIS A 226 -2.15 0.45 8.04
C HIS A 226 -1.30 -0.51 7.22
N VAL A 227 -1.91 -1.22 6.29
CA VAL A 227 -1.21 -2.10 5.34
C VAL A 227 -1.21 -1.44 3.97
N SER A 228 -0.04 -1.11 3.45
CA SER A 228 0.13 -0.71 2.05
C SER A 228 0.67 -1.91 1.29
N PHE A 229 -0.21 -2.55 0.53
CA PHE A 229 0.08 -3.76 -0.22
C PHE A 229 0.27 -3.43 -1.69
N ASP A 230 1.53 -3.28 -2.11
CA ASP A 230 1.89 -3.36 -3.51
C ASP A 230 1.83 -4.82 -3.96
N VAL A 231 1.13 -5.09 -5.05
CA VAL A 231 0.99 -6.47 -5.53
C VAL A 231 2.32 -7.00 -6.08
N ASP A 232 3.26 -6.12 -6.45
CA ASP A 232 4.60 -6.52 -6.88
C ASP A 232 5.51 -7.01 -5.73
N PHE A 233 5.06 -6.86 -4.46
CA PHE A 233 5.62 -7.57 -3.31
C PHE A 233 5.79 -9.06 -3.60
N LEU A 234 4.81 -9.66 -4.29
CA LEU A 234 4.78 -11.06 -4.65
C LEU A 234 5.80 -11.38 -5.74
N ASP A 235 6.24 -12.64 -5.78
CA ASP A 235 7.10 -13.09 -6.87
C ASP A 235 6.34 -13.09 -8.21
N PRO A 236 6.94 -12.59 -9.31
CA PRO A 236 6.31 -12.56 -10.63
C PRO A 236 5.85 -13.92 -11.16
N SER A 237 6.38 -15.02 -10.65
CA SER A 237 5.95 -16.37 -11.04
C SER A 237 4.53 -16.70 -10.59
N ILE A 238 4.01 -15.98 -9.57
CA ILE A 238 2.64 -16.14 -9.06
C ILE A 238 1.78 -14.89 -9.29
N ALA A 239 2.38 -13.71 -9.44
CA ALA A 239 1.71 -12.44 -9.64
C ALA A 239 2.32 -11.65 -10.81
N PRO A 240 2.12 -12.05 -12.06
CA PRO A 240 2.71 -11.35 -13.22
C PRO A 240 2.00 -10.04 -13.57
N GLY A 241 0.81 -9.78 -13.04
CA GLY A 241 -0.04 -8.63 -13.37
C GLY A 241 0.34 -7.34 -12.66
N VAL A 242 1.60 -6.91 -12.78
CA VAL A 242 2.15 -5.67 -12.20
C VAL A 242 3.03 -4.93 -13.19
N GLY A 243 3.23 -3.61 -13.00
CA GLY A 243 3.99 -2.76 -13.92
C GLY A 243 5.50 -2.91 -13.79
N THR A 244 6.00 -3.28 -12.61
CA THR A 244 7.42 -3.27 -12.21
C THR A 244 7.83 -4.63 -11.64
N LEU A 245 7.95 -5.62 -12.50
CA LEU A 245 8.30 -7.00 -12.13
C LEU A 245 9.72 -7.12 -11.57
N VAL A 246 9.86 -7.64 -10.34
CA VAL A 246 11.15 -7.94 -9.72
C VAL A 246 11.15 -9.40 -9.24
N PRO A 247 11.97 -10.31 -9.82
CA PRO A 247 12.08 -11.69 -9.37
C PRO A 247 12.63 -11.84 -7.94
N GLY A 248 12.34 -12.97 -7.30
CA GLY A 248 12.84 -13.30 -5.95
C GLY A 248 11.98 -12.70 -4.83
N GLY A 249 10.70 -12.47 -5.08
CA GLY A 249 9.73 -12.07 -4.09
C GLY A 249 9.15 -13.22 -3.27
N PRO A 250 8.34 -12.92 -2.25
CA PRO A 250 7.63 -13.92 -1.48
C PRO A 250 6.75 -14.82 -2.37
N ASN A 251 6.81 -16.11 -2.10
CA ASN A 251 5.87 -17.06 -2.67
C ASN A 251 4.51 -16.98 -1.96
N TYR A 252 3.52 -17.74 -2.47
CA TYR A 252 2.17 -17.75 -1.92
C TYR A 252 2.14 -18.01 -0.40
N ARG A 253 2.91 -19.00 0.08
CA ARG A 253 2.88 -19.39 1.50
C ARG A 253 3.53 -18.35 2.41
N GLU A 254 4.58 -17.71 1.95
CA GLU A 254 5.22 -16.59 2.67
C GLU A 254 4.29 -15.38 2.73
N ALA A 255 3.68 -15.02 1.61
CA ALA A 255 2.72 -13.92 1.56
C ALA A 255 1.48 -14.19 2.42
N GLN A 256 0.93 -15.42 2.37
CA GLN A 256 -0.20 -15.80 3.22
C GLN A 256 0.17 -15.71 4.71
N LEU A 257 1.37 -16.16 5.09
CA LEU A 257 1.85 -16.04 6.47
C LEU A 257 1.94 -14.57 6.91
N VAL A 258 2.42 -13.67 6.05
CA VAL A 258 2.43 -12.22 6.33
C VAL A 258 1.02 -11.73 6.64
N MET A 259 0.05 -12.05 5.78
CA MET A 259 -1.34 -11.63 5.96
C MET A 259 -1.99 -12.22 7.23
N GLU A 260 -1.74 -13.51 7.50
CA GLU A 260 -2.22 -14.18 8.72
C GLU A 260 -1.62 -13.54 9.99
N MET A 261 -0.32 -13.22 10.01
CA MET A 261 0.33 -12.58 11.17
C MET A 261 -0.19 -11.15 11.42
N ILE A 262 -0.47 -10.39 10.35
CA ILE A 262 -1.11 -9.07 10.47
C ILE A 262 -2.53 -9.22 11.03
N ALA A 263 -3.31 -10.16 10.51
CA ALA A 263 -4.63 -10.48 11.03
C ALA A 263 -4.58 -10.87 12.52
N ASP A 264 -3.59 -11.68 12.91
CA ASP A 264 -3.38 -12.13 14.30
C ASP A 264 -3.08 -10.98 15.26
N SER A 265 -2.49 -9.87 14.79
CA SER A 265 -2.32 -8.67 15.60
C SER A 265 -3.67 -8.07 16.06
N GLY A 266 -4.74 -8.25 15.26
CA GLY A 266 -6.05 -7.67 15.48
C GLY A 266 -6.08 -6.13 15.41
N ARG A 267 -5.09 -5.51 14.78
CA ARG A 267 -4.90 -4.05 14.77
C ARG A 267 -4.98 -3.42 13.40
N MET A 268 -5.20 -4.20 12.35
CA MET A 268 -5.41 -3.65 11.00
C MET A 268 -6.66 -2.76 10.99
N GLY A 269 -6.48 -1.50 10.64
CA GLY A 269 -7.54 -0.50 10.58
C GLY A 269 -7.73 0.12 9.20
N SER A 270 -6.83 -0.14 8.25
CA SER A 270 -6.90 0.34 6.86
C SER A 270 -5.98 -0.46 5.95
N LEU A 271 -6.30 -0.51 4.65
CA LEU A 271 -5.58 -1.27 3.64
C LEU A 271 -5.54 -0.50 2.32
N ASP A 272 -4.40 -0.49 1.67
CA ASP A 272 -4.25 -0.10 0.27
C ASP A 272 -3.81 -1.32 -0.55
N ILE A 273 -4.40 -1.54 -1.74
CA ILE A 273 -4.00 -2.57 -2.72
C ILE A 273 -3.58 -1.83 -3.98
N MET A 274 -2.27 -1.84 -4.29
CA MET A 274 -1.65 -0.97 -5.29
C MET A 274 -0.98 -1.75 -6.42
N GLU A 275 -0.70 -1.07 -7.53
CA GLU A 275 0.09 -1.50 -8.71
C GLU A 275 -0.46 -2.71 -9.48
N LEU A 276 -1.66 -3.21 -9.14
CA LEU A 276 -2.29 -4.25 -9.94
C LEU A 276 -2.51 -3.75 -11.39
N ASN A 277 -1.91 -4.45 -12.34
CA ASN A 277 -1.98 -4.11 -13.77
C ASN A 277 -2.58 -5.25 -14.60
N PRO A 278 -3.90 -5.27 -14.79
CA PRO A 278 -4.57 -6.36 -15.49
C PRO A 278 -4.19 -6.50 -16.97
N VAL A 279 -3.62 -5.44 -17.58
CA VAL A 279 -3.16 -5.49 -18.98
C VAL A 279 -1.97 -6.43 -19.15
N LEU A 280 -1.17 -6.59 -18.10
CA LEU A 280 0.00 -7.47 -18.05
C LEU A 280 -0.30 -8.83 -17.44
N ASP A 281 -1.51 -9.02 -16.89
CA ASP A 281 -1.93 -10.22 -16.19
C ASP A 281 -2.46 -11.31 -17.14
N THR A 282 -2.50 -12.53 -16.63
CA THR A 282 -3.07 -13.67 -17.32
C THR A 282 -4.41 -14.04 -16.70
N ARG A 283 -5.51 -13.75 -17.40
CA ARG A 283 -6.87 -14.13 -16.97
C ARG A 283 -7.23 -13.63 -15.57
N ASN A 284 -6.78 -12.46 -15.21
CA ASN A 284 -7.01 -11.85 -13.88
C ASN A 284 -6.45 -12.68 -12.71
N ALA A 285 -5.44 -13.53 -12.94
CA ALA A 285 -4.90 -14.45 -11.93
C ALA A 285 -4.25 -13.71 -10.76
N THR A 286 -3.57 -12.59 -11.04
CA THR A 286 -2.95 -11.76 -10.01
C THR A 286 -3.99 -11.09 -9.10
N ALA A 287 -5.10 -10.62 -9.67
CA ALA A 287 -6.19 -10.05 -8.87
C ALA A 287 -6.88 -11.11 -7.99
N LEU A 288 -7.12 -12.31 -8.54
CA LEU A 288 -7.67 -13.43 -7.77
C LEU A 288 -6.74 -13.82 -6.61
N LEU A 289 -5.44 -13.84 -6.84
CA LEU A 289 -4.43 -14.10 -5.81
C LEU A 289 -4.43 -12.99 -4.74
N ALA A 290 -4.51 -11.73 -5.14
CA ALA A 290 -4.59 -10.61 -4.21
C ALA A 290 -5.84 -10.69 -3.31
N VAL A 291 -7.00 -11.03 -3.89
CA VAL A 291 -8.24 -11.24 -3.13
C VAL A 291 -8.09 -12.39 -2.12
N ASP A 292 -7.51 -13.53 -2.53
CA ASP A 292 -7.27 -14.67 -1.65
C ASP A 292 -6.34 -14.32 -0.45
N LEU A 293 -5.32 -13.52 -0.70
CA LEU A 293 -4.43 -13.01 0.34
C LEU A 293 -5.13 -12.00 1.27
N VAL A 294 -5.96 -11.11 0.71
CA VAL A 294 -6.76 -10.17 1.50
C VAL A 294 -7.74 -10.92 2.41
N GLU A 295 -8.37 -12.01 1.96
CA GLU A 295 -9.18 -12.85 2.87
C GLU A 295 -8.37 -13.31 4.10
N SER A 296 -7.06 -13.61 3.92
CA SER A 296 -6.19 -14.00 5.04
C SER A 296 -5.95 -12.84 6.03
N LEU A 297 -5.88 -11.58 5.55
CA LEU A 297 -5.88 -10.39 6.41
C LEU A 297 -7.17 -10.27 7.25
N PHE A 298 -8.27 -10.79 6.75
CA PHE A 298 -9.56 -10.83 7.45
C PHE A 298 -9.83 -12.18 8.13
N GLY A 299 -8.77 -12.94 8.45
CA GLY A 299 -8.81 -14.10 9.30
C GLY A 299 -9.13 -15.42 8.60
N LYS A 300 -8.96 -15.52 7.27
CA LYS A 300 -8.95 -16.81 6.58
C LYS A 300 -7.73 -17.60 7.03
N SER A 301 -7.95 -18.80 7.49
CA SER A 301 -6.90 -19.73 7.90
C SER A 301 -7.30 -21.18 7.61
N THR A 302 -6.32 -22.06 7.42
CA THR A 302 -6.57 -23.48 7.14
C THR A 302 -7.22 -24.19 8.33
N LEU A 303 -6.84 -23.84 9.54
CA LEU A 303 -7.38 -24.40 10.78
C LEU A 303 -7.75 -23.27 11.73
N MET A 304 -8.79 -23.48 12.55
CA MET A 304 -9.04 -22.58 13.68
C MET A 304 -7.84 -22.61 14.64
N ARG A 305 -7.33 -21.42 14.96
CA ARG A 305 -6.27 -21.24 15.96
C ARG A 305 -6.88 -20.45 17.12
N ASP A 306 -6.66 -20.94 18.33
CA ASP A 306 -7.09 -20.28 19.58
C ASP A 306 -6.28 -19.02 19.84
#